data_9f2cd9dab6dd90d523ef765ac3f80981
#
_entry.id   9f2cd9dab6dd90d523ef765ac3f80981
#
_cell.length_a   1.000
_cell.length_b   1.000
_cell.length_c   1.000
_cell.angle_alpha   90.00
_cell.angle_beta   90.00
_cell.angle_gamma   90.00
#
_symmetry.space_group_name_H-M   'P 1'
#
loop_
_entity.id
_entity.type
_entity.pdbx_description
1 polymer ?
#
loop_
_entity_poly.entity_id
_entity_poly.type
_entity_poly.pdbx_seq_one_letter_code
_entity_poly.pdbx_strand_id
1 'polypeptide(L)'
;MVGNPGYRSLGLSAAANSGGHLITGVIRRAGFGVLVFLVSARGQQRPREAQPSDDRTAFSPAYWRYLVVVALGVAGFAHLVLIAYRLEVNQLVPAASIPLLFALAMGVDAVVAYVTGHLYDRIGLRTLYALPVLMLPSAPLLFLGTSVWTFVVGMVFWGAAMGLQESLLRAAVVGLAPAQRRGTAYGPFDTAYGAAWMVGSIVMGWLFGLSPTALVAFALAAQVPSLVPLVGLARRAVG
;
A
#
# COMPACT_ATOMS: atom_id res chain seq x y z
N MET A 1 57.19 0.45 -41.01
CA MET A 1 56.15 1.49 -41.00
C MET A 1 54.79 0.81 -40.84
N VAL A 2 54.30 0.77 -39.63
CA VAL A 2 53.00 0.16 -39.31
C VAL A 2 52.10 1.27 -38.80
N GLY A 3 51.05 1.59 -39.57
CA GLY A 3 50.06 2.59 -39.23
C GLY A 3 49.11 2.12 -38.11
N ASN A 4 48.98 2.95 -37.10
CA ASN A 4 48.09 2.79 -35.98
C ASN A 4 46.66 3.18 -36.39
N PRO A 5 45.62 2.30 -36.37
CA PRO A 5 44.25 2.68 -36.59
C PRO A 5 43.70 3.37 -35.36
N GLY A 6 43.45 4.69 -35.49
CA GLY A 6 42.84 5.51 -34.48
C GLY A 6 41.49 4.95 -34.04
N TYR A 7 41.34 4.60 -32.75
CA TYR A 7 40.08 4.36 -32.11
C TYR A 7 39.28 5.69 -32.07
N ARG A 8 38.27 5.77 -32.88
CA ARG A 8 37.22 6.78 -32.75
C ARG A 8 36.48 6.48 -31.42
N SER A 9 36.81 7.21 -30.39
CA SER A 9 36.01 7.31 -29.17
C SER A 9 34.74 8.09 -29.50
N LEU A 10 33.80 7.37 -30.09
CA LEU A 10 32.50 7.90 -30.48
C LEU A 10 31.61 8.08 -29.26
N GLY A 11 31.30 9.34 -28.94
CA GLY A 11 29.91 9.77 -28.58
C GLY A 11 29.19 9.17 -27.40
N LEU A 12 29.66 8.13 -26.75
CA LEU A 12 28.94 7.47 -25.65
C LEU A 12 29.05 8.22 -24.31
N SER A 13 30.05 9.10 -24.16
CA SER A 13 30.22 9.87 -22.92
C SER A 13 29.24 11.05 -22.80
N ALA A 14 28.79 11.60 -23.89
CA ALA A 14 27.87 12.76 -23.91
C ALA A 14 26.43 12.34 -23.56
N ALA A 15 25.99 11.17 -24.03
CA ALA A 15 24.65 10.66 -23.76
C ALA A 15 24.47 10.18 -22.30
N ALA A 16 25.52 9.59 -21.72
CA ALA A 16 25.51 9.19 -20.32
C ALA A 16 25.47 10.39 -19.35
N ASN A 17 26.12 11.50 -19.76
CA ASN A 17 26.17 12.71 -18.92
C ASN A 17 24.86 13.50 -18.94
N SER A 18 24.13 13.55 -20.06
CA SER A 18 22.83 14.24 -20.13
C SER A 18 21.72 13.54 -19.36
N GLY A 19 21.70 12.19 -19.33
CA GLY A 19 20.76 11.42 -18.51
C GLY A 19 21.01 11.61 -17.01
N GLY A 20 22.26 11.67 -16.58
CA GLY A 20 22.63 11.91 -15.18
C GLY A 20 22.18 13.29 -14.67
N HIS A 21 22.26 14.33 -15.48
CA HIS A 21 21.83 15.67 -15.10
C HIS A 21 20.30 15.82 -15.03
N LEU A 22 19.55 15.10 -15.86
CA LEU A 22 18.08 15.08 -15.81
C LEU A 22 17.59 14.35 -14.55
N ILE A 23 18.15 13.18 -14.25
CA ILE A 23 17.79 12.40 -13.06
C ILE A 23 18.13 13.16 -11.78
N THR A 24 19.33 13.73 -11.67
CA THR A 24 19.73 14.57 -10.53
C THR A 24 18.88 15.82 -10.39
N GLY A 25 18.46 16.43 -11.51
CA GLY A 25 17.56 17.57 -11.52
C GLY A 25 16.15 17.25 -11.01
N VAL A 26 15.61 16.09 -11.38
CA VAL A 26 14.29 15.59 -10.93
C VAL A 26 14.34 15.23 -9.45
N ILE A 27 15.37 14.48 -9.02
CA ILE A 27 15.56 14.09 -7.61
C ILE A 27 15.72 15.35 -6.73
N ARG A 28 16.48 16.34 -7.18
CA ARG A 28 16.67 17.59 -6.42
C ARG A 28 15.37 18.40 -6.30
N ARG A 29 14.56 18.45 -7.39
CA ARG A 29 13.26 19.15 -7.35
C ARG A 29 12.23 18.41 -6.50
N ALA A 30 12.18 17.08 -6.60
CA ALA A 30 11.33 16.26 -5.76
C ALA A 30 11.75 16.34 -4.29
N GLY A 31 13.05 16.25 -3.99
CA GLY A 31 13.58 16.42 -2.63
C GLY A 31 13.30 17.80 -2.05
N PHE A 32 13.41 18.86 -2.87
CA PHE A 32 13.07 20.21 -2.44
C PHE A 32 11.56 20.36 -2.17
N GLY A 33 10.69 19.79 -3.01
CA GLY A 33 9.25 19.78 -2.81
C GLY A 33 8.85 19.05 -1.51
N VAL A 34 9.45 17.89 -1.26
CA VAL A 34 9.26 17.14 0.00
C VAL A 34 9.78 17.95 1.20
N LEU A 35 10.94 18.60 1.09
CA LEU A 35 11.48 19.45 2.15
C LEU A 35 10.57 20.65 2.43
N VAL A 36 10.09 21.35 1.41
CA VAL A 36 9.14 22.46 1.54
C VAL A 36 7.83 21.97 2.16
N PHE A 37 7.31 20.83 1.75
CA PHE A 37 6.12 20.23 2.35
C PHE A 37 6.34 19.90 3.84
N LEU A 38 7.46 19.26 4.19
CA LEU A 38 7.79 18.94 5.58
C LEU A 38 8.00 20.19 6.44
N VAL A 39 8.63 21.23 5.89
CA VAL A 39 8.81 22.52 6.60
C VAL A 39 7.48 23.23 6.77
N SER A 40 6.63 23.26 5.75
CA SER A 40 5.29 23.83 5.82
C SER A 40 4.38 23.08 6.79
N ALA A 41 4.46 21.75 6.80
CA ALA A 41 3.73 20.91 7.75
C ALA A 41 4.19 21.16 9.21
N ARG A 42 5.49 21.39 9.42
CA ARG A 42 6.00 21.79 10.75
C ARG A 42 5.57 23.18 11.20
N GLY A 43 5.45 24.13 10.27
CA GLY A 43 5.00 25.49 10.58
C GLY A 43 3.53 25.57 11.00
N GLN A 44 2.71 24.57 10.67
CA GLN A 44 1.30 24.50 11.09
C GLN A 44 1.09 23.75 12.41
N GLN A 45 2.10 23.07 12.91
CA GLN A 45 2.07 22.54 14.28
C GLN A 45 2.36 23.71 15.25
N ARG A 46 1.37 24.58 15.49
CA ARG A 46 1.36 25.33 16.75
C ARG A 46 1.49 24.29 17.85
N PRO A 47 2.39 24.49 18.84
CA PRO A 47 2.38 23.65 20.02
C PRO A 47 0.98 23.81 20.61
N ARG A 48 0.10 22.89 20.35
CA ARG A 48 -1.10 22.73 21.14
C ARG A 48 -0.53 22.39 22.49
N GLU A 49 -0.62 23.32 23.45
CA GLU A 49 -0.28 23.04 24.82
C GLU A 49 -0.77 21.64 25.10
N ALA A 50 0.16 20.75 25.45
CA ALA A 50 -0.18 19.39 25.79
C ALA A 50 -1.11 19.50 26.99
N GLN A 51 -2.42 19.51 26.74
CA GLN A 51 -3.38 19.28 27.81
C GLN A 51 -2.91 17.96 28.44
N PRO A 52 -2.72 17.92 29.77
CA PRO A 52 -2.34 16.72 30.45
C PRO A 52 -3.31 15.63 29.96
N SER A 53 -2.79 14.69 29.18
CA SER A 53 -3.58 13.55 28.75
C SER A 53 -3.98 12.87 30.06
N ASP A 54 -5.27 12.88 30.37
CA ASP A 54 -5.78 12.06 31.46
C ASP A 54 -5.47 10.62 31.05
N ASP A 55 -4.39 10.09 31.61
CA ASP A 55 -3.77 8.81 31.23
C ASP A 55 -4.67 7.62 31.58
N ARG A 56 -5.86 7.90 32.13
CA ARG A 56 -6.86 6.93 32.58
C ARG A 56 -7.87 6.50 31.53
N THR A 57 -7.94 7.15 30.37
CA THR A 57 -8.86 6.71 29.30
C THR A 57 -8.20 5.59 28.49
N ALA A 58 -8.40 4.35 28.91
CA ALA A 58 -7.97 3.18 28.12
C ALA A 58 -8.66 3.16 26.75
N PHE A 59 -7.97 2.63 25.74
CA PHE A 59 -8.60 2.39 24.44
C PHE A 59 -9.74 1.37 24.60
N SER A 60 -10.84 1.61 23.90
CA SER A 60 -12.02 0.74 23.98
C SER A 60 -11.71 -0.69 23.49
N PRO A 61 -12.42 -1.72 23.98
CA PRO A 61 -12.30 -3.07 23.43
C PRO A 61 -12.60 -3.12 21.91
N ALA A 62 -13.41 -2.20 21.40
CA ALA A 62 -13.70 -2.08 19.97
C ALA A 62 -12.44 -1.67 19.17
N TYR A 63 -11.62 -0.78 19.72
CA TYR A 63 -10.35 -0.39 19.10
C TYR A 63 -9.38 -1.58 18.98
N TRP A 64 -9.20 -2.38 20.04
CA TRP A 64 -8.32 -3.54 20.01
C TRP A 64 -8.82 -4.64 19.07
N ARG A 65 -10.13 -4.89 19.03
CA ARG A 65 -10.73 -5.80 18.05
C ARG A 65 -10.48 -5.31 16.63
N TYR A 66 -10.59 -4.01 16.41
CA TYR A 66 -10.29 -3.40 15.12
C TYR A 66 -8.84 -3.65 14.69
N LEU A 67 -7.86 -3.48 15.59
CA LEU A 67 -6.45 -3.76 15.29
C LEU A 67 -6.23 -5.23 14.85
N VAL A 68 -6.85 -6.19 15.55
CA VAL A 68 -6.76 -7.61 15.18
C VAL A 68 -7.34 -7.85 13.78
N VAL A 69 -8.48 -7.27 13.49
CA VAL A 69 -9.14 -7.38 12.18
C VAL A 69 -8.28 -6.79 11.07
N VAL A 70 -7.70 -5.62 11.30
CA VAL A 70 -6.78 -4.98 10.36
C VAL A 70 -5.54 -5.85 10.16
N ALA A 71 -4.93 -6.33 11.23
CA ALA A 71 -3.75 -7.19 11.16
C ALA A 71 -4.00 -8.45 10.33
N LEU A 72 -5.15 -9.12 10.52
CA LEU A 72 -5.52 -10.28 9.70
C LEU A 72 -5.69 -9.92 8.22
N GLY A 73 -6.42 -8.86 7.93
CA GLY A 73 -6.64 -8.42 6.55
C GLY A 73 -5.34 -8.06 5.83
N VAL A 74 -4.46 -7.34 6.52
CA VAL A 74 -3.16 -6.91 5.99
C VAL A 74 -2.20 -8.08 5.81
N ALA A 75 -2.19 -9.05 6.73
CA ALA A 75 -1.35 -10.25 6.61
C ALA A 75 -1.67 -11.09 5.37
N GLY A 76 -2.94 -11.08 4.92
CA GLY A 76 -3.38 -11.73 3.68
C GLY A 76 -3.19 -10.89 2.42
N PHE A 77 -2.69 -9.65 2.51
CA PHE A 77 -2.52 -8.78 1.37
C PHE A 77 -1.12 -8.90 0.77
N ALA A 78 -1.06 -9.30 -0.51
CA ALA A 78 0.20 -9.60 -1.17
C ALA A 78 1.10 -8.36 -1.30
N HIS A 79 2.37 -8.52 -0.91
CA HIS A 79 3.37 -7.47 -1.07
C HIS A 79 3.83 -7.36 -2.54
N LEU A 80 4.08 -6.13 -3.00
CA LEU A 80 4.53 -5.86 -4.37
C LEU A 80 5.76 -6.68 -4.79
N VAL A 81 6.73 -6.86 -3.89
CA VAL A 81 7.96 -7.62 -4.19
C VAL A 81 7.64 -9.06 -4.58
N LEU A 82 6.65 -9.68 -3.91
CA LEU A 82 6.23 -11.04 -4.23
C LEU A 82 5.50 -11.11 -5.58
N ILE A 83 4.72 -10.08 -5.91
CA ILE A 83 4.05 -9.94 -7.21
C ILE A 83 5.07 -9.78 -8.32
N ALA A 84 6.08 -8.92 -8.13
CA ALA A 84 7.17 -8.71 -9.08
C ALA A 84 7.96 -10.02 -9.31
N TYR A 85 8.30 -10.73 -8.23
CA TYR A 85 8.97 -12.03 -8.29
C TYR A 85 8.16 -13.06 -9.08
N ARG A 86 6.84 -13.10 -8.88
CA ARG A 86 5.93 -13.97 -9.65
C ARG A 86 5.99 -13.67 -11.15
N LEU A 87 6.02 -12.40 -11.54
CA LEU A 87 6.11 -11.98 -12.93
C LEU A 87 7.42 -12.42 -13.56
N GLU A 88 8.51 -12.21 -12.85
CA GLU A 88 9.85 -12.53 -13.32
C GLU A 88 10.03 -14.05 -13.50
N VAL A 89 9.68 -14.84 -12.49
CA VAL A 89 9.83 -16.31 -12.52
C VAL A 89 8.99 -16.95 -13.63
N ASN A 90 7.78 -16.46 -13.87
CA ASN A 90 6.91 -17.05 -14.90
C ASN A 90 7.07 -16.41 -16.28
N GLN A 91 7.93 -15.41 -16.42
CA GLN A 91 8.20 -14.70 -17.68
C GLN A 91 6.92 -14.28 -18.43
N LEU A 92 5.87 -13.93 -17.67
CA LEU A 92 4.57 -13.53 -18.21
C LEU A 92 4.65 -12.23 -19.00
N VAL A 93 5.60 -11.37 -18.64
CA VAL A 93 5.88 -10.10 -19.32
C VAL A 93 7.39 -9.86 -19.38
N PRO A 94 7.90 -9.09 -20.34
CA PRO A 94 9.29 -8.64 -20.35
C PRO A 94 9.62 -7.92 -19.03
N ALA A 95 10.80 -8.17 -18.45
CA ALA A 95 11.21 -7.56 -17.17
C ALA A 95 11.11 -6.01 -17.20
N ALA A 96 11.36 -5.37 -18.34
CA ALA A 96 11.20 -3.93 -18.54
C ALA A 96 9.76 -3.42 -18.37
N SER A 97 8.75 -4.29 -18.47
CA SER A 97 7.32 -3.94 -18.29
C SER A 97 6.87 -3.98 -16.82
N ILE A 98 7.64 -4.62 -15.93
CA ILE A 98 7.29 -4.72 -14.50
C ILE A 98 7.13 -3.34 -13.85
N PRO A 99 8.05 -2.37 -14.04
CA PRO A 99 7.88 -1.02 -13.51
C PRO A 99 6.64 -0.29 -14.05
N LEU A 100 6.23 -0.57 -15.30
CA LEU A 100 5.03 0.04 -15.90
C LEU A 100 3.75 -0.50 -15.26
N LEU A 101 3.70 -1.80 -14.99
CA LEU A 101 2.59 -2.43 -14.27
C LEU A 101 2.47 -1.89 -12.85
N PHE A 102 3.62 -1.66 -12.19
CA PHE A 102 3.63 -1.02 -10.90
C PHE A 102 3.15 0.43 -10.97
N ALA A 103 3.61 1.22 -11.95
CA ALA A 103 3.15 2.58 -12.17
C ALA A 103 1.63 2.63 -12.42
N LEU A 104 1.08 1.67 -13.18
CA LEU A 104 -0.36 1.51 -13.37
C LEU A 104 -1.07 1.28 -12.02
N ALA A 105 -0.59 0.33 -11.21
CA ALA A 105 -1.19 0.04 -9.92
C ALA A 105 -1.16 1.25 -8.98
N MET A 106 -0.04 1.99 -8.92
CA MET A 106 0.07 3.22 -8.11
C MET A 106 -0.80 4.36 -8.64
N GLY A 107 -0.98 4.45 -9.96
CA GLY A 107 -1.92 5.38 -10.56
C GLY A 107 -3.37 5.08 -10.15
N VAL A 108 -3.75 3.81 -10.19
CA VAL A 108 -5.08 3.35 -9.72
C VAL A 108 -5.24 3.60 -8.22
N ASP A 109 -4.22 3.28 -7.41
CA ASP A 109 -4.16 3.54 -5.97
C ASP A 109 -4.46 5.01 -5.67
N ALA A 110 -3.75 5.94 -6.30
CA ALA A 110 -3.93 7.38 -6.10
C ALA A 110 -5.36 7.85 -6.46
N VAL A 111 -5.92 7.37 -7.58
CA VAL A 111 -7.27 7.70 -8.00
C VAL A 111 -8.30 7.15 -7.00
N VAL A 112 -8.16 5.90 -6.61
CA VAL A 112 -9.07 5.25 -5.65
C VAL A 112 -8.97 5.90 -4.28
N ALA A 113 -7.78 6.22 -3.78
CA ALA A 113 -7.59 6.93 -2.53
C ALA A 113 -8.30 8.29 -2.53
N TYR A 114 -8.19 9.04 -3.63
CA TYR A 114 -8.87 10.32 -3.80
C TYR A 114 -10.42 10.17 -3.80
N VAL A 115 -10.93 9.25 -4.61
CA VAL A 115 -12.37 8.95 -4.69
C VAL A 115 -12.90 8.45 -3.34
N THR A 116 -12.14 7.59 -2.68
CA THR A 116 -12.50 7.02 -1.38
C THR A 116 -12.59 8.08 -0.30
N GLY A 117 -11.68 9.07 -0.29
CA GLY A 117 -11.76 10.21 0.62
C GLY A 117 -13.09 10.95 0.49
N HIS A 118 -13.47 11.31 -0.75
CA HIS A 118 -14.74 11.98 -1.01
C HIS A 118 -15.97 11.11 -0.70
N LEU A 119 -15.87 9.82 -0.96
CA LEU A 119 -16.95 8.89 -0.65
C LEU A 119 -17.11 8.71 0.87
N TYR A 120 -15.99 8.66 1.59
CA TYR A 120 -15.99 8.59 3.05
C TYR A 120 -16.64 9.84 3.67
N ASP A 121 -16.38 11.03 3.13
CA ASP A 121 -17.01 12.27 3.59
C ASP A 121 -18.54 12.27 3.40
N ARG A 122 -19.02 11.53 2.38
CA ARG A 122 -20.47 11.47 2.07
C ARG A 122 -21.21 10.36 2.81
N ILE A 123 -20.64 9.15 2.84
CA ILE A 123 -21.32 7.96 3.35
C ILE A 123 -20.60 7.30 4.54
N GLY A 124 -19.50 7.90 5.01
CA GLY A 124 -18.75 7.47 6.19
C GLY A 124 -18.21 6.04 6.07
N LEU A 125 -18.28 5.31 7.17
CA LEU A 125 -17.75 3.94 7.28
C LEU A 125 -18.43 2.92 6.33
N ARG A 126 -19.55 3.28 5.68
CA ARG A 126 -20.15 2.43 4.64
C ARG A 126 -19.21 2.18 3.46
N THR A 127 -18.27 3.08 3.21
CA THR A 127 -17.23 2.92 2.19
C THR A 127 -16.41 1.64 2.38
N LEU A 128 -16.35 1.11 3.62
CA LEU A 128 -15.68 -0.17 3.92
C LEU A 128 -16.26 -1.39 3.17
N TYR A 129 -17.49 -1.30 2.69
CA TYR A 129 -18.09 -2.38 1.86
C TYR A 129 -17.35 -2.60 0.54
N ALA A 130 -16.60 -1.61 0.04
CA ALA A 130 -15.81 -1.76 -1.17
C ALA A 130 -14.54 -2.60 -0.97
N LEU A 131 -14.04 -2.74 0.28
CA LEU A 131 -12.85 -3.53 0.58
C LEU A 131 -12.91 -4.99 0.08
N PRO A 132 -13.95 -5.79 0.43
CA PRO A 132 -14.01 -7.17 -0.03
C PRO A 132 -14.05 -7.28 -1.56
N VAL A 133 -14.74 -6.38 -2.22
CA VAL A 133 -14.87 -6.40 -3.69
C VAL A 133 -13.52 -6.18 -4.36
N LEU A 134 -12.65 -5.37 -3.78
CA LEU A 134 -11.34 -5.04 -4.33
C LEU A 134 -10.23 -6.00 -3.87
N MET A 135 -10.26 -6.42 -2.60
CA MET A 135 -9.19 -7.25 -2.03
C MET A 135 -9.28 -8.72 -2.46
N LEU A 136 -10.48 -9.32 -2.39
CA LEU A 136 -10.64 -10.76 -2.60
C LEU A 136 -10.20 -11.24 -3.99
N PRO A 137 -10.48 -10.54 -5.12
CA PRO A 137 -10.06 -11.00 -6.43
C PRO A 137 -8.57 -10.77 -6.71
N SER A 138 -7.89 -9.89 -5.98
CA SER A 138 -6.51 -9.51 -6.28
C SER A 138 -5.54 -10.70 -6.22
N ALA A 139 -5.55 -11.48 -5.14
CA ALA A 139 -4.62 -12.61 -4.97
C ALA A 139 -4.85 -13.73 -5.99
N PRO A 140 -6.08 -14.23 -6.25
CA PRO A 140 -6.32 -15.21 -7.31
C PRO A 140 -5.87 -14.74 -8.70
N LEU A 141 -6.20 -13.50 -9.06
CA LEU A 141 -5.83 -12.94 -10.37
C LEU A 141 -4.31 -12.84 -10.54
N LEU A 142 -3.60 -12.41 -9.49
CA LEU A 142 -2.16 -12.21 -9.52
C LEU A 142 -1.36 -13.52 -9.44
N PHE A 143 -1.83 -14.52 -8.70
CA PHE A 143 -1.04 -15.72 -8.43
C PHE A 143 -1.52 -16.99 -9.15
N LEU A 144 -2.78 -17.03 -9.59
CA LEU A 144 -3.31 -18.16 -10.40
C LEU A 144 -3.53 -17.79 -11.86
N GLY A 145 -3.51 -16.48 -12.19
CA GLY A 145 -3.63 -16.02 -13.56
C GLY A 145 -2.49 -16.51 -14.44
N THR A 146 -2.81 -16.91 -15.68
CA THR A 146 -1.86 -17.43 -16.68
C THR A 146 -1.68 -16.50 -17.88
N SER A 147 -2.49 -15.46 -17.99
CA SER A 147 -2.43 -14.48 -19.08
C SER A 147 -1.98 -13.10 -18.59
N VAL A 148 -1.36 -12.32 -19.47
CA VAL A 148 -0.99 -10.94 -19.20
C VAL A 148 -2.20 -10.09 -18.79
N TRP A 149 -3.34 -10.29 -19.43
CA TRP A 149 -4.56 -9.54 -19.13
C TRP A 149 -5.12 -9.85 -17.75
N THR A 150 -5.12 -11.12 -17.34
CA THR A 150 -5.52 -11.53 -15.99
C THR A 150 -4.64 -10.83 -14.95
N PHE A 151 -3.34 -10.74 -15.25
CA PHE A 151 -2.38 -10.08 -14.38
C PHE A 151 -2.60 -8.58 -14.32
N VAL A 152 -2.81 -7.90 -15.46
CA VAL A 152 -3.10 -6.46 -15.52
C VAL A 152 -4.36 -6.14 -14.70
N VAL A 153 -5.42 -6.93 -14.87
CA VAL A 153 -6.65 -6.78 -14.07
C VAL A 153 -6.37 -7.00 -12.58
N GLY A 154 -5.56 -8.00 -12.24
CA GLY A 154 -5.12 -8.25 -10.86
C GLY A 154 -4.36 -7.06 -10.25
N MET A 155 -3.47 -6.42 -11.03
CA MET A 155 -2.75 -5.20 -10.61
C MET A 155 -3.70 -4.01 -10.39
N VAL A 156 -4.73 -3.85 -11.21
CA VAL A 156 -5.77 -2.83 -11.02
C VAL A 156 -6.53 -3.07 -9.72
N PHE A 157 -6.97 -4.31 -9.46
CA PHE A 157 -7.65 -4.65 -8.20
C PHE A 157 -6.74 -4.47 -7.00
N TRP A 158 -5.46 -4.85 -7.12
CA TRP A 158 -4.47 -4.69 -6.06
C TRP A 158 -4.21 -3.23 -5.72
N GLY A 159 -3.97 -2.38 -6.73
CA GLY A 159 -3.79 -0.94 -6.55
C GLY A 159 -5.03 -0.26 -5.97
N ALA A 160 -6.22 -0.62 -6.46
CA ALA A 160 -7.48 -0.10 -5.95
C ALA A 160 -7.70 -0.50 -4.47
N ALA A 161 -7.41 -1.76 -4.12
CA ALA A 161 -7.50 -2.25 -2.74
C ALA A 161 -6.51 -1.53 -1.82
N MET A 162 -5.28 -1.25 -2.31
CA MET A 162 -4.25 -0.53 -1.58
C MET A 162 -4.70 0.89 -1.23
N GLY A 163 -5.15 1.68 -2.22
CA GLY A 163 -5.61 3.05 -2.00
C GLY A 163 -6.82 3.15 -1.07
N LEU A 164 -7.75 2.23 -1.21
CA LEU A 164 -8.90 2.15 -0.32
C LEU A 164 -8.50 1.74 1.10
N GLN A 165 -7.62 0.75 1.24
CA GLN A 165 -7.14 0.24 2.52
C GLN A 165 -6.38 1.32 3.30
N GLU A 166 -5.42 2.00 2.68
CA GLU A 166 -4.61 3.03 3.34
C GLU A 166 -5.45 4.22 3.79
N SER A 167 -6.43 4.62 2.99
CA SER A 167 -7.31 5.75 3.31
C SER A 167 -8.30 5.42 4.42
N LEU A 168 -9.03 4.31 4.30
CA LEU A 168 -10.13 3.98 5.21
C LEU A 168 -9.66 3.43 6.55
N LEU A 169 -8.63 2.58 6.58
CA LEU A 169 -8.21 1.99 7.84
C LEU A 169 -7.66 3.06 8.79
N ARG A 170 -6.97 4.06 8.28
CA ARG A 170 -6.52 5.19 9.11
C ARG A 170 -7.66 6.10 9.55
N ALA A 171 -8.65 6.35 8.68
CA ALA A 171 -9.82 7.14 9.03
C ALA A 171 -10.65 6.46 10.16
N ALA A 172 -10.77 5.14 10.13
CA ALA A 172 -11.49 4.39 11.16
C ALA A 172 -10.81 4.46 12.55
N VAL A 173 -9.47 4.57 12.63
CA VAL A 173 -8.74 4.79 13.89
C VAL A 173 -9.25 6.04 14.60
N VAL A 174 -9.45 7.14 13.86
CA VAL A 174 -9.94 8.42 14.42
C VAL A 174 -11.34 8.27 15.02
N GLY A 175 -12.19 7.46 14.37
CA GLY A 175 -13.56 7.20 14.86
C GLY A 175 -13.63 6.33 16.10
N LEU A 176 -12.63 5.46 16.31
CA LEU A 176 -12.59 4.50 17.42
C LEU A 176 -11.78 5.00 18.63
N ALA A 177 -10.93 6.01 18.45
CA ALA A 177 -10.07 6.56 19.49
C ALA A 177 -10.73 7.76 20.18
N PRO A 178 -10.57 7.91 21.52
CA PRO A 178 -10.98 9.11 22.25
C PRO A 178 -10.33 10.35 21.64
N ALA A 179 -11.07 11.46 21.59
CA ALA A 179 -10.61 12.71 20.95
C ALA A 179 -9.25 13.19 21.48
N GLN A 180 -9.00 12.99 22.77
CA GLN A 180 -7.77 13.42 23.48
C GLN A 180 -6.56 12.52 23.14
N ARG A 181 -6.79 11.27 22.67
CA ARG A 181 -5.75 10.26 22.42
C ARG A 181 -5.64 9.84 20.97
N ARG A 182 -6.25 10.55 20.02
CA ARG A 182 -6.21 10.23 18.59
C ARG A 182 -4.78 10.11 18.06
N GLY A 183 -3.88 11.02 18.45
CA GLY A 183 -2.47 10.94 18.05
C GLY A 183 -1.78 9.68 18.57
N THR A 184 -2.03 9.30 19.83
CA THR A 184 -1.45 8.10 20.45
C THR A 184 -2.01 6.80 19.86
N ALA A 185 -3.24 6.83 19.34
CA ALA A 185 -3.89 5.65 18.74
C ALA A 185 -3.20 5.17 17.45
N TYR A 186 -2.51 6.06 16.73
CA TYR A 186 -1.78 5.65 15.52
C TYR A 186 -0.56 4.78 15.83
N GLY A 187 0.09 4.92 16.99
CA GLY A 187 1.26 4.11 17.35
C GLY A 187 0.96 2.59 17.36
N PRO A 188 0.02 2.11 18.20
CA PRO A 188 -0.37 0.69 18.18
C PRO A 188 -0.94 0.24 16.83
N PHE A 189 -1.68 1.12 16.11
CA PHE A 189 -2.20 0.82 14.79
C PHE A 189 -1.08 0.57 13.78
N ASP A 190 -0.14 1.49 13.62
CA ASP A 190 0.96 1.36 12.65
C ASP A 190 1.90 0.20 13.02
N THR A 191 2.07 -0.08 14.33
CA THR A 191 2.82 -1.24 14.80
C THR A 191 2.12 -2.55 14.41
N ALA A 192 0.82 -2.68 14.68
CA ALA A 192 0.06 -3.87 14.31
C ALA A 192 0.00 -4.05 12.79
N TYR A 193 -0.20 -2.98 12.05
CA TYR A 193 -0.22 -2.95 10.59
C TYR A 193 1.12 -3.41 10.00
N GLY A 194 2.23 -2.79 10.42
CA GLY A 194 3.56 -3.12 9.93
C GLY A 194 4.01 -4.54 10.30
N ALA A 195 3.75 -4.97 11.54
CA ALA A 195 4.04 -6.32 12.00
C ALA A 195 3.25 -7.38 11.22
N ALA A 196 1.95 -7.14 11.00
CA ALA A 196 1.10 -8.03 10.22
C ALA A 196 1.54 -8.11 8.75
N TRP A 197 1.91 -6.99 8.15
CA TRP A 197 2.44 -6.95 6.79
C TRP A 197 3.76 -7.71 6.67
N MET A 198 4.67 -7.53 7.61
CA MET A 198 5.95 -8.25 7.64
C MET A 198 5.72 -9.77 7.78
N VAL A 199 4.97 -10.20 8.78
CA VAL A 199 4.68 -11.62 9.03
C VAL A 199 3.92 -12.23 7.84
N GLY A 200 2.90 -11.55 7.34
CA GLY A 200 2.14 -11.96 6.16
C GLY A 200 3.01 -12.16 4.94
N SER A 201 3.93 -11.21 4.67
CA SER A 201 4.87 -11.30 3.54
C SER A 201 5.82 -12.49 3.66
N ILE A 202 6.33 -12.78 4.86
CA ILE A 202 7.18 -13.95 5.11
C ILE A 202 6.40 -15.24 4.85
N VAL A 203 5.20 -15.36 5.41
CA VAL A 203 4.33 -16.55 5.23
C VAL A 203 3.96 -16.73 3.76
N MET A 204 3.54 -15.67 3.08
CA MET A 204 3.18 -15.72 1.66
C MET A 204 4.38 -16.07 0.77
N GLY A 205 5.57 -15.54 1.07
CA GLY A 205 6.80 -15.90 0.37
C GLY A 205 7.16 -17.37 0.51
N TRP A 206 7.03 -17.92 1.73
CA TRP A 206 7.24 -19.35 1.98
C TRP A 206 6.19 -20.22 1.29
N LEU A 207 4.91 -19.85 1.37
CA LEU A 207 3.82 -20.56 0.71
C LEU A 207 3.93 -20.53 -0.82
N PHE A 208 4.43 -19.40 -1.38
CA PHE A 208 4.68 -19.32 -2.81
C PHE A 208 5.70 -20.35 -3.28
N GLY A 209 6.73 -20.62 -2.46
CA GLY A 209 7.72 -21.68 -2.72
C GLY A 209 7.12 -23.09 -2.68
N LEU A 210 6.01 -23.31 -1.97
CA LEU A 210 5.29 -24.58 -1.94
C LEU A 210 4.31 -24.70 -3.13
N SER A 211 3.39 -23.75 -3.23
CA SER A 211 2.48 -23.64 -4.38
C SER A 211 1.76 -22.27 -4.39
N PRO A 212 1.51 -21.69 -5.58
CA PRO A 212 0.70 -20.49 -5.71
C PRO A 212 -0.72 -20.63 -5.14
N THR A 213 -1.29 -21.82 -5.21
CA THR A 213 -2.63 -22.13 -4.66
C THR A 213 -2.64 -22.05 -3.13
N ALA A 214 -1.58 -22.53 -2.46
CA ALA A 214 -1.45 -22.43 -1.01
C ALA A 214 -1.36 -20.98 -0.56
N LEU A 215 -0.63 -20.13 -1.30
CA LEU A 215 -0.56 -18.69 -1.06
C LEU A 215 -1.94 -18.05 -1.19
N VAL A 216 -2.67 -18.33 -2.27
CA VAL A 216 -4.01 -17.76 -2.48
C VAL A 216 -4.98 -18.22 -1.40
N ALA A 217 -4.94 -19.50 -1.01
CA ALA A 217 -5.75 -20.04 0.08
C ALA A 217 -5.47 -19.30 1.41
N PHE A 218 -4.20 -19.05 1.73
CA PHE A 218 -3.82 -18.27 2.91
C PHE A 218 -4.32 -16.82 2.81
N ALA A 219 -4.13 -16.16 1.66
CA ALA A 219 -4.58 -14.78 1.44
C ALA A 219 -6.09 -14.65 1.69
N LEU A 220 -6.88 -15.54 1.11
CA LEU A 220 -8.33 -15.56 1.30
C LEU A 220 -8.72 -15.93 2.73
N ALA A 221 -8.07 -16.93 3.33
CA ALA A 221 -8.32 -17.34 4.71
C ALA A 221 -8.04 -16.23 5.74
N ALA A 222 -7.06 -15.38 5.48
CA ALA A 222 -6.75 -14.23 6.31
C ALA A 222 -7.70 -13.04 6.07
N GLN A 223 -8.06 -12.78 4.80
CA GLN A 223 -8.90 -11.64 4.42
C GLN A 223 -10.38 -11.85 4.74
N VAL A 224 -10.96 -13.01 4.46
CA VAL A 224 -12.39 -13.26 4.65
C VAL A 224 -12.84 -13.04 6.10
N PRO A 225 -12.17 -13.57 7.13
CA PRO A 225 -12.54 -13.31 8.53
C PRO A 225 -12.41 -11.84 8.94
N SER A 226 -11.47 -11.10 8.32
CA SER A 226 -11.26 -9.69 8.64
C SER A 226 -12.39 -8.78 8.14
N LEU A 227 -13.07 -9.18 7.06
CA LEU A 227 -14.12 -8.37 6.43
C LEU A 227 -15.43 -8.37 7.22
N VAL A 228 -15.77 -9.47 7.88
CA VAL A 228 -17.02 -9.59 8.65
C VAL A 228 -17.13 -8.55 9.77
N PRO A 229 -16.13 -8.36 10.65
CA PRO A 229 -16.17 -7.32 11.66
C PRO A 229 -16.10 -5.89 11.09
N LEU A 230 -15.38 -5.67 9.98
CA LEU A 230 -15.32 -4.36 9.31
C LEU A 230 -16.71 -3.94 8.81
N VAL A 231 -17.42 -4.88 8.18
CA VAL A 231 -18.80 -4.68 7.75
C VAL A 231 -19.74 -4.45 8.95
N GLY A 232 -19.53 -5.17 10.05
CA GLY A 232 -20.29 -4.98 11.29
C GLY A 232 -20.07 -3.60 11.92
N LEU A 233 -18.87 -3.06 11.87
CA LEU A 233 -18.56 -1.69 12.29
C LEU A 233 -19.28 -0.65 11.43
N ALA A 234 -19.29 -0.85 10.12
CA ALA A 234 -20.00 0.02 9.20
C ALA A 234 -21.53 0.06 9.45
N ARG A 235 -22.14 -1.07 9.87
CA ARG A 235 -23.58 -1.12 10.23
C ARG A 235 -23.88 -0.35 11.50
N ARG A 236 -23.04 -0.42 12.53
CA ARG A 236 -23.24 0.26 13.82
C ARG A 236 -23.09 1.78 13.75
N ALA A 237 -22.36 2.27 12.76
CA ALA A 237 -22.22 3.72 12.53
C ALA A 237 -23.44 4.35 11.84
N VAL A 238 -24.47 3.55 11.53
CA VAL A 238 -25.65 3.95 10.75
C VAL A 238 -26.92 3.98 11.62
N GLY A 239 -26.93 3.36 12.78
CA GLY A 239 -28.00 3.39 13.76
C GLY A 239 -27.66 4.26 14.98
#